data_0b6f625ddcf5ed2fa2c2b1ee9d01e6fb
#
_entry.id   0b6f625ddcf5ed2fa2c2b1ee9d01e6fb
#
_cell.length_a   1.000
_cell.length_b   1.000
_cell.length_c   1.000
_cell.angle_alpha   90.00
_cell.angle_beta   90.00
_cell.angle_gamma   90.00
#
_symmetry.space_group_name_H-M   'P 1'
#
loop_
_entity.id
_entity.type
_entity.pdbx_description
1 polymer ?
#
loop_
_entity_poly.entity_id
_entity_poly.type
_entity_poly.pdbx_seq_one_letter_code
_entity_poly.pdbx_strand_id
1 'polypeptide(L)'
;MYRWQQTTEENQDSPHALWNDCYNSIASANQALAAIEQMGNPQSLSAQRGEALICRAYNHFVLATTFCKAYGTNADKDLGIPYIKEPETSVNPQYSRGTVAEVYQNIAADLEEGLPLIDDNIYSRVKYHFNKKAAYAFAARFYLYYTQPDFSNCQKVINYANIVLGTNASQYLRDWAALGALSPNKNIQPNAYVDADNRANLLVISAASYWPLVSDPGYANCERYCMNNITASESCKSEGPWGDQSSYHQIPFAPGGSIKNGFRRLVIYQQFTSGNSWVGYMLYPAFTTDEALLCRAEAYTLLKRYDEAAADIDAWQKAFTKNTQTLSKETINDFYAQLKYYTPEAPTVKKELHPDFIIEKGMQENLIHCILHARRLLTLEEGLRWQDIKRYGIVIYRRYYEGYTLVNITDKMDTNDPRRAIQLPASVITAGMQPNPRND
;
A
#
# COMPACT_ATOMS: atom_id res chain seq x y z
N MET A 1 -1.76 -4.58 -18.04
CA MET A 1 -1.13 -4.58 -16.68
C MET A 1 0.01 -5.59 -16.56
N TYR A 2 -0.20 -6.90 -16.68
CA TYR A 2 0.86 -7.92 -16.50
C TYR A 2 2.10 -7.71 -17.37
N ARG A 3 1.94 -7.25 -18.63
CA ARG A 3 3.05 -6.94 -19.54
C ARG A 3 3.47 -5.46 -19.51
N TRP A 4 3.03 -4.68 -18.52
CA TRP A 4 3.22 -3.24 -18.39
C TRP A 4 2.71 -2.44 -19.60
N GLN A 5 1.82 -3.02 -20.36
CA GLN A 5 1.14 -2.39 -21.48
C GLN A 5 -0.14 -1.67 -21.02
N GLN A 6 -0.54 -0.67 -21.78
CA GLN A 6 -1.83 -0.02 -21.58
C GLN A 6 -2.95 -1.05 -21.74
N THR A 7 -4.01 -0.89 -20.99
CA THR A 7 -5.22 -1.70 -21.07
C THR A 7 -6.41 -0.83 -21.40
N THR A 8 -7.32 -1.38 -22.20
CA THR A 8 -8.64 -0.80 -22.50
C THR A 8 -9.76 -1.49 -21.71
N GLU A 9 -9.40 -2.37 -20.78
CA GLU A 9 -10.35 -3.07 -19.91
C GLU A 9 -11.04 -2.06 -18.99
N GLU A 10 -12.37 -2.15 -18.90
CA GLU A 10 -13.23 -1.24 -18.14
C GLU A 10 -13.89 -1.92 -16.93
N ASN A 11 -13.87 -3.26 -16.88
CA ASN A 11 -14.47 -4.02 -15.79
C ASN A 11 -13.67 -3.87 -14.48
N GLN A 12 -14.18 -4.46 -13.39
CA GLN A 12 -13.52 -4.49 -12.09
C GLN A 12 -12.06 -4.97 -12.18
N ASP A 13 -11.23 -4.53 -11.26
CA ASP A 13 -9.77 -4.73 -11.25
C ASP A 13 -9.03 -4.01 -12.41
N SER A 14 -9.69 -3.13 -13.15
CA SER A 14 -9.09 -2.30 -14.18
C SER A 14 -8.71 -0.91 -13.68
N PRO A 15 -7.76 -0.21 -14.33
CA PRO A 15 -7.51 1.21 -14.04
C PRO A 15 -8.74 2.09 -14.23
N HIS A 16 -9.64 1.75 -15.17
CA HIS A 16 -10.89 2.47 -15.40
C HIS A 16 -11.83 2.36 -14.20
N ALA A 17 -12.07 1.15 -13.71
CA ALA A 17 -12.90 0.93 -12.53
C ALA A 17 -12.34 1.70 -11.30
N LEU A 18 -11.03 1.57 -11.03
CA LEU A 18 -10.39 2.29 -9.93
C LEU A 18 -10.55 3.81 -10.03
N TRP A 19 -10.36 4.37 -11.23
CA TRP A 19 -10.54 5.81 -11.48
C TRP A 19 -11.95 6.26 -11.15
N ASN A 20 -12.94 5.57 -11.72
CA ASN A 20 -14.36 5.92 -11.55
C ASN A 20 -14.81 5.75 -10.09
N ASP A 21 -14.45 4.66 -9.43
CA ASP A 21 -14.87 4.40 -8.05
C ASP A 21 -14.27 5.42 -7.07
N CYS A 22 -13.01 5.82 -7.27
CA CYS A 22 -12.40 6.88 -6.47
C CYS A 22 -13.11 8.23 -6.70
N TYR A 23 -13.37 8.64 -7.96
CA TYR A 23 -14.06 9.91 -8.21
C TYR A 23 -15.53 9.88 -7.79
N ASN A 24 -16.23 8.76 -7.85
CA ASN A 24 -17.57 8.61 -7.27
C ASN A 24 -17.55 8.80 -5.74
N SER A 25 -16.53 8.25 -5.07
CA SER A 25 -16.34 8.45 -3.62
C SER A 25 -16.00 9.88 -3.29
N ILE A 26 -15.17 10.55 -4.11
CA ILE A 26 -14.85 11.99 -3.97
C ILE A 26 -16.12 12.84 -4.17
N ALA A 27 -16.94 12.55 -5.18
CA ALA A 27 -18.19 13.24 -5.41
C ALA A 27 -19.14 13.12 -4.20
N SER A 28 -19.24 11.93 -3.61
CA SER A 28 -20.04 11.71 -2.40
C SER A 28 -19.52 12.52 -1.21
N ALA A 29 -18.20 12.57 -1.01
CA ALA A 29 -17.57 13.38 0.03
C ALA A 29 -17.84 14.90 -0.20
N ASN A 30 -17.71 15.37 -1.45
CA ASN A 30 -17.98 16.75 -1.81
C ASN A 30 -19.44 17.14 -1.58
N GLN A 31 -20.40 16.26 -1.90
CA GLN A 31 -21.82 16.49 -1.61
C GLN A 31 -22.07 16.65 -0.11
N ALA A 32 -21.46 15.80 0.72
CA ALA A 32 -21.57 15.89 2.17
C ALA A 32 -20.97 17.22 2.70
N LEU A 33 -19.78 17.58 2.22
CA LEU A 33 -19.10 18.82 2.61
C LEU A 33 -19.91 20.06 2.21
N ALA A 34 -20.43 20.11 0.98
CA ALA A 34 -21.26 21.21 0.51
C ALA A 34 -22.58 21.35 1.31
N ALA A 35 -23.22 20.21 1.64
CA ALA A 35 -24.43 20.23 2.46
C ALA A 35 -24.17 20.76 3.88
N ILE A 36 -23.05 20.34 4.50
CA ILE A 36 -22.64 20.82 5.83
C ILE A 36 -22.30 22.32 5.79
N GLU A 37 -21.62 22.78 4.74
CA GLU A 37 -21.29 24.20 4.54
C GLU A 37 -22.55 25.06 4.36
N GLN A 38 -23.52 24.62 3.56
CA GLN A 38 -24.81 25.28 3.39
C GLN A 38 -25.60 25.44 4.71
N MET A 39 -25.39 24.53 5.66
CA MET A 39 -25.94 24.64 7.02
C MET A 39 -25.11 25.53 7.95
N GLY A 40 -24.04 26.17 7.46
CA GLY A 40 -23.16 27.03 8.24
C GLY A 40 -22.14 26.28 9.09
N ASN A 41 -21.73 25.08 8.69
CA ASN A 41 -20.75 24.23 9.38
C ASN A 41 -21.07 24.05 10.88
N PRO A 42 -22.27 23.54 11.24
CA PRO A 42 -22.65 23.43 12.64
C PRO A 42 -21.73 22.43 13.38
N GLN A 43 -21.40 22.77 14.64
CA GLN A 43 -20.51 21.93 15.48
C GLN A 43 -21.02 20.48 15.62
N SER A 44 -22.33 20.27 15.57
CA SER A 44 -22.93 18.92 15.63
C SER A 44 -22.60 18.02 14.45
N LEU A 45 -22.13 18.57 13.34
CA LEU A 45 -21.71 17.84 12.13
C LEU A 45 -20.19 17.89 11.91
N SER A 46 -19.42 18.35 12.89
CA SER A 46 -17.95 18.46 12.75
C SER A 46 -17.29 17.11 12.49
N ALA A 47 -17.75 16.05 13.13
CA ALA A 47 -17.19 14.70 12.94
C ALA A 47 -17.46 14.14 11.54
N GLN A 48 -18.68 14.32 11.01
CA GLN A 48 -19.04 13.95 9.64
C GLN A 48 -18.24 14.76 8.61
N ARG A 49 -18.03 16.06 8.88
CA ARG A 49 -17.18 16.93 8.06
C ARG A 49 -15.74 16.42 8.05
N GLY A 50 -15.19 16.06 9.22
CA GLY A 50 -13.87 15.47 9.34
C GLY A 50 -13.72 14.19 8.51
N GLU A 51 -14.66 13.24 8.64
CA GLU A 51 -14.64 12.01 7.85
C GLU A 51 -14.72 12.27 6.34
N ALA A 52 -15.58 13.18 5.89
CA ALA A 52 -15.71 13.52 4.48
C ALA A 52 -14.41 14.09 3.89
N LEU A 53 -13.72 14.98 4.63
CA LEU A 53 -12.40 15.50 4.26
C LEU A 53 -11.36 14.37 4.14
N ILE A 54 -11.29 13.47 5.12
CA ILE A 54 -10.37 12.32 5.08
C ILE A 54 -10.70 11.37 3.93
N CYS A 55 -11.97 11.10 3.66
CA CYS A 55 -12.40 10.28 2.52
C CYS A 55 -11.98 10.91 1.18
N ARG A 56 -12.16 12.23 1.02
CA ARG A 56 -11.72 12.96 -0.17
C ARG A 56 -10.21 12.88 -0.35
N ALA A 57 -9.45 13.15 0.71
CA ALA A 57 -8.00 13.05 0.73
C ALA A 57 -7.51 11.65 0.36
N TYR A 58 -8.10 10.60 0.94
CA TYR A 58 -7.72 9.21 0.69
C TYR A 58 -7.93 8.79 -0.76
N ASN A 59 -9.09 9.10 -1.34
CA ASN A 59 -9.37 8.72 -2.72
C ASN A 59 -8.45 9.45 -3.71
N HIS A 60 -8.17 10.75 -3.50
CA HIS A 60 -7.15 11.45 -4.29
C HIS A 60 -5.74 10.88 -4.09
N PHE A 61 -5.39 10.43 -2.88
CA PHE A 61 -4.12 9.77 -2.62
C PHE A 61 -4.01 8.43 -3.38
N VAL A 62 -5.06 7.62 -3.41
CA VAL A 62 -5.10 6.36 -4.18
C VAL A 62 -4.91 6.65 -5.68
N LEU A 63 -5.61 7.65 -6.22
CA LEU A 63 -5.47 8.09 -7.61
C LEU A 63 -4.05 8.59 -7.89
N ALA A 64 -3.50 9.47 -7.06
CA ALA A 64 -2.16 10.04 -7.23
C ALA A 64 -1.08 8.95 -7.19
N THR A 65 -1.15 8.05 -6.21
CA THR A 65 -0.17 6.96 -6.08
C THR A 65 -0.27 5.93 -7.20
N THR A 66 -1.37 5.87 -7.92
CA THR A 66 -1.58 4.97 -9.06
C THR A 66 -1.20 5.63 -10.39
N PHE A 67 -1.76 6.80 -10.67
CA PHE A 67 -1.73 7.43 -11.98
C PHE A 67 -0.65 8.53 -12.14
N CYS A 68 0.02 8.92 -11.07
CA CYS A 68 1.12 9.88 -11.12
C CYS A 68 2.46 9.21 -10.81
N LYS A 69 3.55 9.92 -11.06
CA LYS A 69 4.86 9.57 -10.48
C LYS A 69 4.82 9.65 -8.95
N ALA A 70 5.81 9.05 -8.28
CA ALA A 70 6.00 9.31 -6.85
C ALA A 70 6.35 10.79 -6.64
N TYR A 71 5.99 11.32 -5.46
CA TYR A 71 6.43 12.65 -5.07
C TYR A 71 7.96 12.69 -5.01
N GLY A 72 8.56 13.71 -5.60
CA GLY A 72 10.01 13.86 -5.69
C GLY A 72 10.41 15.27 -6.15
N THR A 73 11.65 15.43 -6.55
CA THR A 73 12.26 16.73 -6.92
C THR A 73 11.58 17.45 -8.10
N ASN A 74 10.86 16.72 -8.95
CA ASN A 74 10.12 17.28 -10.08
C ASN A 74 8.60 17.32 -9.86
N ALA A 75 8.14 17.19 -8.62
CA ALA A 75 6.71 17.16 -8.32
C ALA A 75 5.94 18.43 -8.74
N ASP A 76 6.64 19.57 -8.86
CA ASP A 76 6.12 20.85 -9.39
C ASP A 76 5.90 20.85 -10.91
N LYS A 77 6.43 19.86 -11.63
CA LYS A 77 6.35 19.71 -13.10
C LYS A 77 5.66 18.41 -13.53
N ASP A 78 5.76 17.37 -12.71
CA ASP A 78 5.15 16.08 -13.01
C ASP A 78 3.62 16.18 -12.98
N LEU A 79 2.99 15.55 -13.99
CA LEU A 79 1.53 15.59 -14.14
C LEU A 79 0.81 14.94 -12.95
N GLY A 80 -0.06 15.71 -12.32
CA GLY A 80 -0.94 15.28 -11.26
C GLY A 80 -2.20 14.56 -11.77
N ILE A 81 -3.25 14.65 -10.97
CA ILE A 81 -4.63 14.30 -11.28
C ILE A 81 -5.53 15.50 -10.91
N PRO A 82 -6.72 15.62 -11.46
CA PRO A 82 -7.67 16.63 -11.00
C PRO A 82 -7.98 16.46 -9.51
N TYR A 83 -7.82 17.53 -8.72
CA TYR A 83 -8.23 17.55 -7.32
C TYR A 83 -9.57 18.25 -7.20
N ILE A 84 -10.66 17.47 -7.03
CA ILE A 84 -12.03 17.96 -7.08
C ILE A 84 -12.51 18.25 -5.65
N LYS A 85 -12.86 19.51 -5.37
CA LYS A 85 -13.28 19.98 -4.04
C LYS A 85 -14.78 20.24 -3.90
N GLU A 86 -15.48 20.36 -5.01
CA GLU A 86 -16.89 20.77 -5.05
C GLU A 86 -17.73 19.77 -5.83
N PRO A 87 -19.03 19.69 -5.56
CA PRO A 87 -19.96 18.93 -6.38
C PRO A 87 -19.98 19.44 -7.83
N GLU A 88 -20.00 18.53 -8.78
CA GLU A 88 -20.16 18.87 -10.20
C GLU A 88 -21.59 19.40 -10.48
N THR A 89 -21.66 20.52 -11.16
CA THR A 89 -22.94 21.19 -11.52
C THR A 89 -23.20 21.23 -13.02
N SER A 90 -22.25 20.76 -13.83
CA SER A 90 -22.36 20.76 -15.30
C SER A 90 -22.15 19.35 -15.86
N VAL A 91 -22.73 19.12 -17.04
CA VAL A 91 -22.49 17.90 -17.82
C VAL A 91 -21.15 18.06 -18.56
N ASN A 92 -20.26 17.09 -18.43
CA ASN A 92 -18.91 17.07 -19.02
C ASN A 92 -18.01 18.26 -18.60
N PRO A 93 -17.76 18.47 -17.29
CA PRO A 93 -16.84 19.49 -16.85
C PRO A 93 -15.43 19.18 -17.36
N GLN A 94 -14.70 20.22 -17.75
CA GLN A 94 -13.31 20.08 -18.20
C GLN A 94 -12.37 20.32 -17.01
N TYR A 95 -11.53 19.34 -16.73
CA TYR A 95 -10.55 19.41 -15.64
C TYR A 95 -9.12 19.41 -16.15
N SER A 96 -8.28 20.26 -15.58
CA SER A 96 -6.83 20.15 -15.73
C SER A 96 -6.26 19.16 -14.72
N ARG A 97 -5.16 18.53 -15.06
CA ARG A 97 -4.51 17.58 -14.14
C ARG A 97 -3.80 18.27 -12.98
N GLY A 98 -3.31 19.47 -13.18
CA GLY A 98 -2.39 20.10 -12.24
C GLY A 98 -1.06 19.35 -12.12
N THR A 99 -0.33 19.60 -11.05
CA THR A 99 0.96 18.96 -10.75
C THR A 99 0.85 17.98 -9.59
N VAL A 100 1.82 17.08 -9.46
CA VAL A 100 1.92 16.18 -8.31
C VAL A 100 2.03 16.98 -7.00
N ALA A 101 2.80 18.09 -7.02
CA ALA A 101 2.95 18.96 -5.85
C ALA A 101 1.60 19.53 -5.39
N GLU A 102 0.79 20.06 -6.32
CA GLU A 102 -0.55 20.60 -6.01
C GLU A 102 -1.48 19.52 -5.43
N VAL A 103 -1.45 18.30 -5.98
CA VAL A 103 -2.26 17.19 -5.47
C VAL A 103 -1.87 16.87 -4.03
N TYR A 104 -0.56 16.73 -3.73
CA TYR A 104 -0.09 16.43 -2.38
C TYR A 104 -0.37 17.56 -1.39
N GLN A 105 -0.25 18.83 -1.81
CA GLN A 105 -0.63 19.98 -0.99
C GLN A 105 -2.11 19.98 -0.64
N ASN A 106 -2.98 19.67 -1.60
CA ASN A 106 -4.42 19.60 -1.37
C ASN A 106 -4.81 18.43 -0.45
N ILE A 107 -4.17 17.24 -0.62
CA ILE A 107 -4.35 16.11 0.29
C ILE A 107 -3.93 16.50 1.72
N ALA A 108 -2.77 17.17 1.86
CA ALA A 108 -2.30 17.64 3.16
C ALA A 108 -3.28 18.61 3.81
N ALA A 109 -3.84 19.54 3.03
CA ALA A 109 -4.83 20.51 3.53
C ALA A 109 -6.09 19.81 4.06
N ASP A 110 -6.65 18.87 3.30
CA ASP A 110 -7.81 18.10 3.74
C ASP A 110 -7.52 17.26 5.00
N LEU A 111 -6.31 16.67 5.09
CA LEU A 111 -5.89 15.91 6.27
C LEU A 111 -5.75 16.79 7.51
N GLU A 112 -5.02 17.90 7.41
CA GLU A 112 -4.79 18.81 8.55
C GLU A 112 -6.09 19.43 9.06
N GLU A 113 -7.06 19.68 8.17
CA GLU A 113 -8.37 20.16 8.53
C GLU A 113 -9.25 19.05 9.12
N GLY A 114 -9.24 17.85 8.52
CA GLY A 114 -10.13 16.76 8.89
C GLY A 114 -9.73 16.03 10.16
N LEU A 115 -8.43 15.76 10.38
CA LEU A 115 -7.93 14.95 11.49
C LEU A 115 -8.42 15.38 12.88
N PRO A 116 -8.40 16.69 13.23
CA PRO A 116 -8.86 17.14 14.56
C PRO A 116 -10.38 17.02 14.75
N LEU A 117 -11.15 16.84 13.67
CA LEU A 117 -12.61 16.77 13.71
C LEU A 117 -13.13 15.33 13.90
N ILE A 118 -12.29 14.30 13.68
CA ILE A 118 -12.73 12.91 13.78
C ILE A 118 -13.15 12.56 15.21
N ASP A 119 -14.37 12.02 15.34
CA ASP A 119 -14.91 11.51 16.58
C ASP A 119 -15.54 10.14 16.35
N ASP A 120 -14.97 9.09 17.00
CA ASP A 120 -15.39 7.72 16.85
C ASP A 120 -16.80 7.44 17.43
N ASN A 121 -17.31 8.33 18.29
CA ASN A 121 -18.62 8.17 18.93
C ASN A 121 -19.81 8.26 17.98
N ILE A 122 -19.61 8.80 16.77
CA ILE A 122 -20.69 8.86 15.77
C ILE A 122 -20.89 7.54 15.01
N TYR A 123 -19.98 6.58 15.14
CA TYR A 123 -20.00 5.35 14.35
C TYR A 123 -20.60 4.17 15.10
N SER A 124 -21.55 3.47 14.50
CA SER A 124 -22.05 2.20 15.01
C SER A 124 -21.10 1.03 14.73
N ARG A 125 -20.28 1.13 13.68
CA ARG A 125 -19.31 0.13 13.24
C ARG A 125 -17.99 0.82 12.93
N VAL A 126 -17.22 1.13 13.95
CA VAL A 126 -16.05 2.02 13.93
C VAL A 126 -15.04 1.66 12.84
N LYS A 127 -14.75 0.37 12.63
CA LYS A 127 -13.68 -0.05 11.70
C LYS A 127 -14.08 -0.11 10.22
N TYR A 128 -15.30 0.28 9.90
CA TYR A 128 -15.75 0.50 8.52
C TYR A 128 -15.80 1.98 8.14
N HIS A 129 -15.28 2.85 9.00
CA HIS A 129 -15.20 4.29 8.86
C HIS A 129 -13.77 4.78 9.10
N PHE A 130 -13.44 5.97 8.62
CA PHE A 130 -12.22 6.64 9.01
C PHE A 130 -12.30 7.08 10.48
N ASN A 131 -12.26 6.08 11.37
CA ASN A 131 -12.10 6.34 12.79
C ASN A 131 -10.75 7.00 13.09
N LYS A 132 -10.58 7.50 14.30
CA LYS A 132 -9.39 8.26 14.68
C LYS A 132 -8.08 7.53 14.38
N LYS A 133 -7.96 6.25 14.76
CA LYS A 133 -6.72 5.49 14.49
C LYS A 133 -6.50 5.26 13.00
N ALA A 134 -7.54 4.98 12.23
CA ALA A 134 -7.45 4.80 10.79
C ALA A 134 -7.03 6.09 10.07
N ALA A 135 -7.62 7.24 10.44
CA ALA A 135 -7.29 8.53 9.88
C ALA A 135 -5.83 8.93 10.16
N TYR A 136 -5.34 8.70 11.39
CA TYR A 136 -3.94 8.96 11.73
C TYR A 136 -2.97 7.94 11.10
N ALA A 137 -3.37 6.69 10.88
CA ALA A 137 -2.56 5.72 10.12
C ALA A 137 -2.45 6.13 8.65
N PHE A 138 -3.54 6.60 8.05
CA PHE A 138 -3.51 7.19 6.71
C PHE A 138 -2.58 8.42 6.65
N ALA A 139 -2.70 9.34 7.59
CA ALA A 139 -1.82 10.50 7.66
C ALA A 139 -0.34 10.10 7.79
N ALA A 140 -0.01 9.10 8.60
CA ALA A 140 1.35 8.59 8.72
C ALA A 140 1.87 8.04 7.39
N ARG A 141 1.08 7.21 6.66
CA ARG A 141 1.44 6.72 5.32
C ARG A 141 1.56 7.86 4.32
N PHE A 142 0.64 8.79 4.31
CA PHE A 142 0.65 9.94 3.40
C PHE A 142 1.92 10.79 3.58
N TYR A 143 2.22 11.24 4.81
CA TYR A 143 3.39 12.07 5.05
C TYR A 143 4.72 11.32 4.85
N LEU A 144 4.74 10.00 5.01
CA LEU A 144 5.89 9.18 4.63
C LEU A 144 6.09 9.21 3.10
N TYR A 145 5.00 9.18 2.31
CA TYR A 145 5.07 9.22 0.84
C TYR A 145 5.26 10.65 0.31
N TYR A 146 4.88 11.65 1.10
CA TYR A 146 5.17 13.06 0.87
C TYR A 146 6.57 13.41 1.42
N THR A 147 7.56 12.64 1.01
CA THR A 147 8.94 12.77 1.49
C THR A 147 9.55 14.07 0.97
N GLN A 148 9.87 15.00 1.89
CA GLN A 148 10.61 16.22 1.57
C GLN A 148 12.13 15.91 1.56
N PRO A 149 12.94 16.64 0.77
CA PRO A 149 14.41 16.43 0.72
C PRO A 149 15.10 16.59 2.08
N ASP A 150 14.54 17.40 2.97
CA ASP A 150 15.02 17.66 4.34
C ASP A 150 14.40 16.72 5.39
N PHE A 151 13.56 15.79 4.97
CA PHE A 151 12.80 14.87 5.84
C PHE A 151 11.89 15.54 6.87
N SER A 152 11.51 16.80 6.66
CA SER A 152 10.67 17.58 7.61
C SER A 152 9.34 16.88 7.93
N ASN A 153 8.76 16.14 6.98
CA ASN A 153 7.53 15.37 7.18
C ASN A 153 7.72 14.11 8.06
N CYS A 154 8.94 13.61 8.24
CA CYS A 154 9.17 12.39 9.03
C CYS A 154 8.76 12.56 10.51
N GLN A 155 8.89 13.76 11.08
CA GLN A 155 8.41 14.02 12.44
C GLN A 155 6.87 13.92 12.53
N LYS A 156 6.13 14.35 11.49
CA LYS A 156 4.67 14.16 11.42
C LYS A 156 4.32 12.68 11.36
N VAL A 157 5.03 11.88 10.55
CA VAL A 157 4.86 10.43 10.49
C VAL A 157 4.98 9.80 11.87
N ILE A 158 6.05 10.14 12.62
CA ILE A 158 6.29 9.63 13.97
C ILE A 158 5.15 10.02 14.92
N ASN A 159 4.74 11.28 14.89
CA ASN A 159 3.67 11.79 15.76
C ASN A 159 2.35 11.07 15.49
N TYR A 160 1.97 10.92 14.23
CA TYR A 160 0.72 10.27 13.84
C TYR A 160 0.74 8.77 14.12
N ALA A 161 1.85 8.10 13.82
CA ALA A 161 2.03 6.69 14.18
C ALA A 161 1.97 6.47 15.70
N ASN A 162 2.48 7.38 16.51
CA ASN A 162 2.38 7.32 17.98
C ASN A 162 0.92 7.40 18.47
N ILE A 163 0.06 8.17 17.83
CA ILE A 163 -1.39 8.20 18.14
C ILE A 163 -2.03 6.84 17.84
N VAL A 164 -1.64 6.18 16.76
CA VAL A 164 -2.13 4.86 16.37
C VAL A 164 -1.67 3.77 17.34
N LEU A 165 -0.37 3.76 17.66
CA LEU A 165 0.33 2.69 18.36
C LEU A 165 0.30 2.83 19.89
N GLY A 166 -0.01 4.03 20.39
CA GLY A 166 0.02 4.31 21.83
C GLY A 166 1.44 4.18 22.42
N THR A 167 1.51 3.97 23.74
CA THR A 167 2.77 3.88 24.50
C THR A 167 3.46 2.51 24.35
N ASN A 168 2.71 1.47 23.98
CA ASN A 168 3.24 0.11 23.80
C ASN A 168 2.69 -0.49 22.50
N ALA A 169 3.42 -0.29 21.41
CA ALA A 169 3.03 -0.73 20.08
C ALA A 169 2.76 -2.24 20.00
N SER A 170 3.56 -3.07 20.70
CA SER A 170 3.45 -4.53 20.64
C SER A 170 2.08 -5.06 21.06
N GLN A 171 1.35 -4.34 21.91
CA GLN A 171 0.00 -4.75 22.33
C GLN A 171 -1.06 -4.62 21.24
N TYR A 172 -0.80 -3.82 20.22
CA TYR A 172 -1.76 -3.53 19.15
C TYR A 172 -1.43 -4.25 17.84
N LEU A 173 -0.23 -4.85 17.72
CA LEU A 173 0.14 -5.61 16.53
C LEU A 173 -0.74 -6.86 16.37
N ARG A 174 -0.82 -7.34 15.14
CA ARG A 174 -1.55 -8.57 14.81
C ARG A 174 -0.98 -9.74 15.60
N ASP A 175 -1.87 -10.57 16.11
CA ASP A 175 -1.48 -11.87 16.65
C ASP A 175 -1.23 -12.86 15.50
N TRP A 176 0.00 -12.78 14.95
CA TRP A 176 0.41 -13.63 13.85
C TRP A 176 0.53 -15.10 14.26
N ALA A 177 0.82 -15.38 15.56
CA ALA A 177 0.86 -16.73 16.08
C ALA A 177 -0.53 -17.37 16.06
N ALA A 178 -1.55 -16.65 16.54
CA ALA A 178 -2.92 -17.10 16.46
C ALA A 178 -3.41 -17.28 15.02
N LEU A 179 -3.10 -16.32 14.13
CA LEU A 179 -3.46 -16.43 12.71
C LEU A 179 -2.78 -17.64 12.05
N GLY A 180 -1.48 -17.83 12.29
CA GLY A 180 -0.70 -18.92 11.70
C GLY A 180 -1.09 -20.30 12.23
N ALA A 181 -1.67 -20.39 13.42
CA ALA A 181 -2.19 -21.65 14.00
C ALA A 181 -3.51 -22.08 13.35
N LEU A 182 -4.22 -21.19 12.64
CA LEU A 182 -5.43 -21.53 11.93
C LEU A 182 -5.13 -22.42 10.71
N SER A 183 -6.10 -23.23 10.33
CA SER A 183 -6.01 -24.01 9.08
C SER A 183 -5.77 -23.07 7.89
N PRO A 184 -4.81 -23.41 7.00
CA PRO A 184 -4.55 -22.65 5.78
C PRO A 184 -5.65 -22.84 4.72
N ASN A 185 -6.88 -23.06 5.15
CA ASN A 185 -8.05 -23.14 4.29
C ASN A 185 -8.31 -21.75 3.66
N LYS A 186 -8.82 -21.77 2.42
CA LYS A 186 -9.10 -20.56 1.65
C LYS A 186 -10.09 -19.57 2.29
N ASN A 187 -10.80 -20.00 3.33
CA ASN A 187 -11.77 -19.16 4.03
C ASN A 187 -11.35 -18.88 5.49
N ILE A 188 -10.64 -19.78 6.16
CA ILE A 188 -10.38 -19.66 7.61
C ILE A 188 -9.36 -18.58 7.91
N GLN A 189 -8.13 -18.70 7.41
CA GLN A 189 -7.09 -17.69 7.62
C GLN A 189 -7.47 -16.33 6.99
N PRO A 190 -7.96 -16.27 5.73
CA PRO A 190 -8.35 -15.00 5.13
C PRO A 190 -9.47 -14.27 5.90
N ASN A 191 -10.52 -14.98 6.35
CA ASN A 191 -11.56 -14.35 7.14
C ASN A 191 -11.02 -13.79 8.45
N ALA A 192 -10.16 -14.53 9.16
CA ALA A 192 -9.52 -14.04 10.39
C ALA A 192 -8.57 -12.86 10.14
N TYR A 193 -7.94 -12.81 8.95
CA TYR A 193 -7.06 -11.71 8.57
C TYR A 193 -7.83 -10.41 8.35
N VAL A 194 -8.96 -10.46 7.63
CA VAL A 194 -9.78 -9.28 7.29
C VAL A 194 -10.82 -8.92 8.35
N ASP A 195 -10.94 -9.71 9.41
CA ASP A 195 -11.95 -9.50 10.47
C ASP A 195 -11.79 -8.11 11.08
N ALA A 196 -12.90 -7.37 11.12
CA ALA A 196 -12.93 -6.05 11.74
C ALA A 196 -12.65 -6.11 13.26
N ASP A 197 -12.95 -7.22 13.93
CA ASP A 197 -12.66 -7.39 15.35
C ASP A 197 -11.16 -7.65 15.62
N ASN A 198 -10.37 -7.97 14.60
CA ASN A 198 -8.92 -8.09 14.76
C ASN A 198 -8.32 -6.75 15.21
N ARG A 199 -7.59 -6.77 16.33
CA ARG A 199 -7.05 -5.56 16.96
C ARG A 199 -6.13 -4.75 16.05
N ALA A 200 -5.44 -5.41 15.12
CA ALA A 200 -4.51 -4.75 14.20
C ALA A 200 -5.20 -4.04 13.03
N ASN A 201 -6.43 -4.45 12.66
CA ASN A 201 -7.16 -3.82 11.58
C ASN A 201 -7.76 -2.50 12.05
N LEU A 202 -7.43 -1.41 11.37
CA LEU A 202 -7.89 -0.06 11.70
C LEU A 202 -9.03 0.40 10.80
N LEU A 203 -8.96 0.03 9.52
CA LEU A 203 -10.01 0.27 8.53
C LEU A 203 -10.12 -0.94 7.62
N VAL A 204 -11.31 -1.49 7.51
CA VAL A 204 -11.63 -2.57 6.57
C VAL A 204 -12.52 -2.01 5.47
N ILE A 205 -12.08 -2.15 4.23
CA ILE A 205 -12.78 -1.65 3.04
C ILE A 205 -13.28 -2.83 2.21
N SER A 206 -14.47 -2.66 1.63
CA SER A 206 -15.01 -3.56 0.62
C SER A 206 -14.68 -3.01 -0.77
N ALA A 207 -14.25 -3.89 -1.67
CA ALA A 207 -14.01 -3.56 -3.08
C ALA A 207 -14.59 -4.63 -3.99
N ALA A 208 -15.22 -4.20 -5.11
CA ALA A 208 -15.61 -5.12 -6.17
C ALA A 208 -14.33 -5.62 -6.87
N SER A 209 -13.93 -6.87 -6.61
CA SER A 209 -12.65 -7.40 -7.08
C SER A 209 -12.64 -8.92 -7.13
N TYR A 210 -12.01 -9.47 -8.17
CA TYR A 210 -11.66 -10.88 -8.27
C TYR A 210 -10.21 -11.17 -7.85
N TRP A 211 -9.49 -10.17 -7.33
CA TRP A 211 -8.09 -10.32 -6.95
C TRP A 211 -7.82 -11.50 -6.01
N PRO A 212 -8.63 -11.77 -4.97
CA PRO A 212 -8.42 -12.94 -4.11
C PRO A 212 -8.51 -14.27 -4.85
N LEU A 213 -9.27 -14.33 -5.95
CA LEU A 213 -9.41 -15.54 -6.76
C LEU A 213 -8.20 -15.76 -7.68
N VAL A 214 -7.69 -14.68 -8.27
CA VAL A 214 -6.59 -14.78 -9.25
C VAL A 214 -5.21 -14.83 -8.59
N SER A 215 -5.08 -14.38 -7.35
CA SER A 215 -3.83 -14.41 -6.58
C SER A 215 -3.69 -15.62 -5.66
N ASP A 216 -4.79 -16.32 -5.29
CA ASP A 216 -4.73 -17.49 -4.41
C ASP A 216 -3.97 -18.66 -5.10
N PRO A 217 -2.86 -19.14 -4.52
CA PRO A 217 -2.10 -20.26 -5.08
C PRO A 217 -2.90 -21.56 -5.24
N GLY A 218 -3.92 -21.77 -4.41
CA GLY A 218 -4.76 -22.96 -4.44
C GLY A 218 -5.92 -22.91 -5.43
N TYR A 219 -6.23 -21.71 -5.92
CA TYR A 219 -7.41 -21.50 -6.79
C TYR A 219 -7.05 -21.19 -8.22
N ALA A 220 -5.88 -20.67 -8.43
CA ALA A 220 -5.53 -19.97 -9.64
C ALA A 220 -5.54 -20.88 -10.87
N ASN A 221 -6.49 -20.66 -11.74
CA ASN A 221 -6.32 -20.90 -13.16
C ASN A 221 -5.32 -19.93 -13.80
N CYS A 222 -4.80 -18.98 -13.01
CA CYS A 222 -3.94 -17.91 -13.48
C CYS A 222 -2.57 -17.96 -12.80
N GLU A 223 -1.63 -18.67 -13.42
CA GLU A 223 -0.20 -18.65 -13.01
C GLU A 223 0.41 -17.25 -13.14
N ARG A 224 -0.23 -16.38 -13.91
CA ARG A 224 0.22 -15.01 -14.19
C ARG A 224 0.33 -14.13 -12.94
N TYR A 225 -0.54 -14.29 -11.97
CA TYR A 225 -0.64 -13.45 -10.79
C TYR A 225 -0.18 -14.15 -9.50
N CYS A 226 0.15 -15.45 -9.56
CA CYS A 226 0.77 -16.18 -8.47
C CYS A 226 2.30 -16.10 -8.54
N MET A 227 2.94 -16.16 -7.38
CA MET A 227 4.39 -16.29 -7.33
C MET A 227 4.81 -17.72 -7.66
N ASN A 228 5.75 -17.89 -8.58
CA ASN A 228 6.46 -19.14 -8.76
C ASN A 228 7.52 -19.32 -7.66
N ASN A 229 8.20 -20.46 -7.61
CA ASN A 229 9.21 -20.75 -6.58
C ASN A 229 10.33 -19.71 -6.55
N ILE A 230 10.72 -19.15 -7.70
CA ILE A 230 11.80 -18.16 -7.81
C ILE A 230 11.36 -16.83 -7.21
N THR A 231 10.19 -16.32 -7.62
CA THR A 231 9.66 -15.06 -7.06
C THR A 231 9.23 -15.21 -5.61
N ALA A 232 8.83 -16.40 -5.18
CA ALA A 232 8.52 -16.70 -3.79
C ALA A 232 9.78 -16.66 -2.90
N SER A 233 10.93 -17.19 -3.37
CA SER A 233 12.19 -17.11 -2.62
C SER A 233 12.68 -15.67 -2.41
N GLU A 234 12.28 -14.77 -3.29
CA GLU A 234 12.60 -13.33 -3.19
C GLU A 234 11.53 -12.53 -2.41
N SER A 235 10.48 -13.16 -1.93
CA SER A 235 9.34 -12.51 -1.27
C SER A 235 8.85 -13.30 -0.06
N CYS A 236 7.74 -14.03 -0.16
CA CYS A 236 7.13 -14.69 0.99
C CYS A 236 7.97 -15.84 1.61
N LYS A 237 9.02 -16.27 0.94
CA LYS A 237 9.99 -17.29 1.44
C LYS A 237 11.40 -16.73 1.68
N SER A 238 11.58 -15.43 1.51
CA SER A 238 12.90 -14.82 1.63
C SER A 238 13.41 -14.82 3.07
N GLU A 239 14.72 -15.01 3.22
CA GLU A 239 15.41 -14.91 4.50
C GLU A 239 15.66 -13.45 4.88
N GLY A 240 15.47 -13.14 6.15
CA GLY A 240 15.77 -11.85 6.76
C GLY A 240 16.64 -12.02 8.02
N PRO A 241 17.00 -10.94 8.71
CA PRO A 241 17.75 -11.03 9.96
C PRO A 241 16.99 -11.77 11.07
N TRP A 242 15.72 -12.07 10.86
CA TRP A 242 14.85 -12.89 11.72
C TRP A 242 14.81 -14.38 11.33
N GLY A 243 15.54 -14.81 10.30
CA GLY A 243 15.52 -16.16 9.76
C GLY A 243 14.72 -16.30 8.47
N ASP A 244 14.54 -17.54 8.03
CA ASP A 244 13.83 -17.91 6.81
C ASP A 244 12.32 -18.09 7.02
N GLN A 245 11.62 -18.56 5.97
CA GLN A 245 10.17 -18.81 6.01
C GLN A 245 9.71 -19.74 7.13
N SER A 246 10.57 -20.65 7.64
CA SER A 246 10.22 -21.59 8.72
C SER A 246 10.05 -20.88 10.06
N SER A 247 10.66 -19.70 10.19
CA SER A 247 10.52 -18.84 11.35
C SER A 247 9.22 -18.03 11.34
N TYR A 248 8.50 -17.91 10.21
CA TYR A 248 7.26 -17.15 10.13
C TYR A 248 6.12 -17.87 10.86
N HIS A 249 5.27 -17.12 11.52
CA HIS A 249 4.05 -17.69 12.10
C HIS A 249 3.07 -18.13 11.00
N GLN A 250 2.81 -17.27 10.01
CA GLN A 250 2.03 -17.65 8.83
C GLN A 250 2.98 -18.24 7.76
N ILE A 251 2.88 -19.55 7.55
CA ILE A 251 3.68 -20.23 6.53
C ILE A 251 3.09 -19.98 5.14
N PRO A 252 3.92 -19.66 4.13
CA PRO A 252 3.45 -19.53 2.76
C PRO A 252 2.77 -20.82 2.29
N PHE A 253 1.59 -20.66 1.70
CA PHE A 253 0.84 -21.78 1.15
C PHE A 253 1.37 -22.12 -0.26
N ALA A 254 1.64 -23.39 -0.50
CA ALA A 254 1.99 -23.94 -1.80
C ALA A 254 1.20 -25.24 -1.99
N PRO A 255 0.22 -25.31 -2.90
CA PRO A 255 -0.50 -26.55 -3.19
C PRO A 255 0.46 -27.66 -3.61
N GLY A 256 0.22 -28.89 -3.17
CA GLY A 256 1.07 -30.02 -3.47
C GLY A 256 1.29 -30.20 -4.98
N GLY A 257 2.55 -30.29 -5.41
CA GLY A 257 2.94 -30.39 -6.81
C GLY A 257 2.81 -29.11 -7.64
N SER A 258 2.36 -28.01 -7.06
CA SER A 258 2.25 -26.71 -7.74
C SER A 258 3.51 -25.88 -7.55
N ILE A 259 3.85 -25.11 -8.59
CA ILE A 259 4.88 -24.06 -8.52
C ILE A 259 4.37 -22.77 -7.90
N LYS A 260 3.07 -22.67 -7.58
CA LYS A 260 2.41 -21.48 -7.08
C LYS A 260 2.62 -21.33 -5.59
N ASN A 261 2.89 -20.12 -5.15
CA ASN A 261 3.15 -19.78 -3.75
C ASN A 261 2.47 -18.45 -3.37
N GLY A 262 2.09 -18.30 -2.12
CA GLY A 262 1.59 -17.04 -1.56
C GLY A 262 1.08 -17.20 -0.14
N PHE A 263 0.72 -16.08 0.48
CA PHE A 263 -0.03 -16.09 1.72
C PHE A 263 -1.54 -16.06 1.42
N ARG A 264 -2.32 -16.83 2.15
CA ARG A 264 -3.78 -16.78 2.07
C ARG A 264 -4.30 -15.73 3.05
N ARG A 265 -4.45 -14.49 2.59
CA ARG A 265 -4.89 -13.34 3.39
C ARG A 265 -6.20 -12.74 2.93
N LEU A 266 -6.54 -12.89 1.66
CA LEU A 266 -7.73 -12.30 1.07
C LEU A 266 -8.74 -13.39 0.73
N VAL A 267 -10.01 -13.06 0.84
CA VAL A 267 -11.13 -13.95 0.50
C VAL A 267 -12.08 -13.23 -0.44
N ILE A 268 -12.61 -14.00 -1.41
CA ILE A 268 -13.67 -13.50 -2.28
C ILE A 268 -15.03 -13.85 -1.68
N TYR A 269 -15.88 -12.84 -1.62
CA TYR A 269 -17.29 -12.98 -1.29
C TYR A 269 -18.11 -12.87 -2.56
N GLN A 270 -19.23 -13.56 -2.62
CA GLN A 270 -20.14 -13.57 -3.76
C GLN A 270 -21.43 -12.86 -3.38
N GLN A 271 -21.76 -11.81 -4.09
CA GLN A 271 -23.04 -11.15 -3.98
C GLN A 271 -23.90 -11.55 -5.18
N PHE A 272 -24.91 -12.34 -4.93
CA PHE A 272 -25.87 -12.73 -5.99
C PHE A 272 -26.72 -11.53 -6.39
N THR A 273 -26.83 -11.29 -7.70
CA THR A 273 -27.58 -10.16 -8.27
C THR A 273 -28.94 -10.61 -8.76
N SER A 274 -29.01 -11.41 -9.82
CA SER A 274 -30.25 -11.97 -10.36
C SER A 274 -30.00 -13.35 -10.96
N GLY A 275 -30.88 -14.30 -10.73
CA GLY A 275 -30.68 -15.68 -11.17
C GLY A 275 -29.41 -16.29 -10.56
N ASN A 276 -28.56 -16.87 -11.42
CA ASN A 276 -27.27 -17.44 -11.01
C ASN A 276 -26.08 -16.45 -11.20
N SER A 277 -26.37 -15.19 -11.53
CA SER A 277 -25.31 -14.17 -11.69
C SER A 277 -24.86 -13.65 -10.33
N TRP A 278 -23.55 -13.44 -10.18
CA TRP A 278 -22.96 -12.89 -8.96
C TRP A 278 -21.82 -11.92 -9.29
N VAL A 279 -21.61 -10.97 -8.40
CA VAL A 279 -20.45 -10.06 -8.41
C VAL A 279 -19.52 -10.46 -7.28
N GLY A 280 -18.23 -10.58 -7.60
CA GLY A 280 -17.20 -10.82 -6.61
C GLY A 280 -16.84 -9.53 -5.91
N TYR A 281 -16.71 -9.59 -4.60
CA TYR A 281 -16.11 -8.52 -3.82
C TYR A 281 -15.15 -9.09 -2.78
N MET A 282 -14.20 -8.29 -2.37
CA MET A 282 -13.28 -8.63 -1.29
C MET A 282 -13.38 -7.63 -0.16
N LEU A 283 -13.00 -8.08 1.04
CA LEU A 283 -12.67 -7.21 2.16
C LEU A 283 -11.15 -7.15 2.29
N TYR A 284 -10.60 -6.00 2.60
CA TYR A 284 -9.18 -5.87 2.89
C TYR A 284 -8.93 -4.81 3.97
N PRO A 285 -7.93 -5.03 4.84
CA PRO A 285 -7.52 -4.04 5.83
C PRO A 285 -6.70 -2.95 5.14
N ALA A 286 -7.32 -1.81 4.88
CA ALA A 286 -6.66 -0.68 4.22
C ALA A 286 -5.54 -0.07 5.07
N PHE A 287 -5.69 -0.12 6.40
CA PHE A 287 -4.71 0.33 7.38
C PHE A 287 -4.62 -0.66 8.54
N THR A 288 -3.39 -0.94 8.96
CA THR A 288 -3.10 -1.81 10.11
C THR A 288 -2.08 -1.14 11.04
N THR A 289 -2.09 -1.56 12.29
CA THR A 289 -1.07 -1.13 13.28
C THR A 289 0.34 -1.59 12.90
N ASP A 290 0.45 -2.80 12.32
CA ASP A 290 1.74 -3.35 11.85
C ASP A 290 2.36 -2.45 10.77
N GLU A 291 1.56 -1.96 9.82
CA GLU A 291 2.05 -1.04 8.81
C GLU A 291 2.41 0.32 9.39
N ALA A 292 1.58 0.86 10.29
CA ALA A 292 1.87 2.12 10.97
C ALA A 292 3.20 2.06 11.74
N LEU A 293 3.52 0.91 12.35
CA LEU A 293 4.80 0.68 13.01
C LEU A 293 5.98 0.73 12.01
N LEU A 294 5.84 0.06 10.85
CA LEU A 294 6.90 0.09 9.83
C LEU A 294 7.02 1.46 9.15
N CYS A 295 5.94 2.24 9.03
CA CYS A 295 6.02 3.64 8.61
C CYS A 295 6.83 4.48 9.60
N ARG A 296 6.64 4.28 10.92
CA ARG A 296 7.40 4.97 11.97
C ARG A 296 8.88 4.55 11.96
N ALA A 297 9.16 3.27 11.81
CA ALA A 297 10.54 2.75 11.68
C ALA A 297 11.27 3.39 10.49
N GLU A 298 10.59 3.55 9.35
CA GLU A 298 11.15 4.20 8.16
C GLU A 298 11.45 5.69 8.44
N ALA A 299 10.51 6.40 9.05
CA ALA A 299 10.71 7.80 9.42
C ALA A 299 11.87 7.98 10.42
N TYR A 300 11.99 7.12 11.43
CA TYR A 300 13.14 7.10 12.33
C TYR A 300 14.45 6.88 11.58
N THR A 301 14.48 5.93 10.64
CA THR A 301 15.67 5.62 9.83
C THR A 301 16.09 6.83 8.98
N LEU A 302 15.15 7.51 8.33
CA LEU A 302 15.41 8.71 7.52
C LEU A 302 15.95 9.85 8.38
N LEU A 303 15.51 9.98 9.64
CA LEU A 303 16.01 10.94 10.62
C LEU A 303 17.28 10.45 11.36
N LYS A 304 17.89 9.33 10.97
CA LYS A 304 19.07 8.70 11.58
C LYS A 304 18.88 8.29 13.05
N ARG A 305 17.65 8.09 13.47
CA ARG A 305 17.27 7.59 14.79
C ARG A 305 17.24 6.06 14.76
N TYR A 306 18.42 5.46 14.59
CA TYR A 306 18.56 4.03 14.26
C TYR A 306 18.17 3.09 15.39
N ASP A 307 18.34 3.51 16.64
CA ASP A 307 17.96 2.69 17.80
C ASP A 307 16.42 2.56 17.89
N GLU A 308 15.70 3.66 17.69
CA GLU A 308 14.24 3.64 17.68
C GLU A 308 13.69 2.88 16.45
N ALA A 309 14.33 3.03 15.29
CA ALA A 309 13.98 2.26 14.10
C ALA A 309 14.17 0.75 14.33
N ALA A 310 15.29 0.35 14.90
CA ALA A 310 15.57 -1.05 15.23
C ALA A 310 14.59 -1.61 16.26
N ALA A 311 14.20 -0.81 17.26
CA ALA A 311 13.19 -1.21 18.25
C ALA A 311 11.82 -1.49 17.61
N ASP A 312 11.39 -0.67 16.65
CA ASP A 312 10.15 -0.90 15.90
C ASP A 312 10.24 -2.13 14.99
N ILE A 313 11.36 -2.33 14.30
CA ILE A 313 11.61 -3.53 13.49
C ILE A 313 11.62 -4.79 14.38
N ASP A 314 12.25 -4.74 15.54
CA ASP A 314 12.29 -5.83 16.51
C ASP A 314 10.90 -6.17 17.05
N ALA A 315 10.08 -5.17 17.35
CA ALA A 315 8.70 -5.37 17.77
C ALA A 315 7.86 -6.05 16.65
N TRP A 316 8.04 -5.62 15.40
CA TRP A 316 7.37 -6.24 14.26
C TRP A 316 7.83 -7.68 14.05
N GLN A 317 9.14 -7.95 14.04
CA GLN A 317 9.64 -9.29 13.79
C GLN A 317 9.23 -10.29 14.89
N LYS A 318 9.21 -9.87 16.16
CA LYS A 318 8.72 -10.71 17.27
C LYS A 318 7.23 -11.03 17.19
N ALA A 319 6.44 -10.15 16.57
CA ALA A 319 5.03 -10.43 16.30
C ALA A 319 4.85 -11.34 15.08
N PHE A 320 5.58 -11.07 13.98
CA PHE A 320 5.43 -11.75 12.69
C PHE A 320 6.12 -13.11 12.62
N THR A 321 7.18 -13.30 13.39
CA THR A 321 8.02 -14.50 13.36
C THR A 321 8.09 -15.20 14.72
N LYS A 322 8.62 -16.40 14.73
CA LYS A 322 8.93 -17.21 15.94
C LYS A 322 10.30 -16.87 16.52
N ASN A 323 11.04 -15.95 15.89
CA ASN A 323 12.35 -15.55 16.38
C ASN A 323 12.19 -14.73 17.67
N THR A 324 12.87 -15.15 18.75
CA THR A 324 12.86 -14.50 20.04
C THR A 324 14.09 -13.62 20.30
N GLN A 325 15.10 -13.70 19.42
CA GLN A 325 16.30 -12.88 19.54
C GLN A 325 15.96 -11.41 19.22
N THR A 326 16.57 -10.51 19.99
CA THR A 326 16.41 -9.09 19.75
C THR A 326 17.24 -8.66 18.54
N LEU A 327 16.60 -7.96 17.61
CA LEU A 327 17.27 -7.33 16.49
C LEU A 327 17.74 -5.93 16.89
N SER A 328 19.05 -5.73 16.97
CA SER A 328 19.66 -4.41 17.08
C SER A 328 19.94 -3.81 15.72
N LYS A 329 20.21 -2.50 15.67
CA LYS A 329 20.64 -1.84 14.43
C LYS A 329 21.90 -2.47 13.83
N GLU A 330 22.82 -2.96 14.67
CA GLU A 330 24.04 -3.65 14.25
C GLU A 330 23.70 -4.99 13.59
N THR A 331 22.86 -5.81 14.24
CA THR A 331 22.43 -7.11 13.69
C THR A 331 21.76 -6.92 12.32
N ILE A 332 20.89 -5.92 12.20
CA ILE A 332 20.21 -5.59 10.93
C ILE A 332 21.25 -5.14 9.90
N ASN A 333 22.12 -4.21 10.28
CA ASN A 333 23.16 -3.69 9.39
C ASN A 333 24.07 -4.81 8.86
N ASP A 334 24.54 -5.68 9.74
CA ASP A 334 25.49 -6.75 9.39
C ASP A 334 24.86 -7.76 8.43
N PHE A 335 23.58 -8.10 8.63
CA PHE A 335 22.85 -8.98 7.71
C PHE A 335 22.80 -8.38 6.29
N TYR A 336 22.36 -7.13 6.14
CA TYR A 336 22.24 -6.51 4.80
C TYR A 336 23.57 -6.08 4.20
N ALA A 337 24.60 -5.80 5.02
CA ALA A 337 25.94 -5.49 4.53
C ALA A 337 26.59 -6.67 3.80
N GLN A 338 26.31 -7.91 4.23
CA GLN A 338 26.82 -9.13 3.61
C GLN A 338 26.12 -9.47 2.28
N LEU A 339 24.88 -8.98 2.07
CA LEU A 339 24.12 -9.26 0.87
C LEU A 339 24.64 -8.43 -0.31
N LYS A 340 24.83 -9.10 -1.45
CA LYS A 340 25.03 -8.40 -2.72
C LYS A 340 23.73 -7.76 -3.17
N TYR A 341 23.85 -6.67 -3.92
CA TYR A 341 22.69 -6.11 -4.59
C TYR A 341 22.12 -7.11 -5.60
N TYR A 342 20.81 -7.05 -5.73
CA TYR A 342 20.05 -7.86 -6.67
C TYR A 342 20.55 -7.68 -8.10
N THR A 343 20.74 -8.79 -8.79
CA THR A 343 20.74 -8.84 -10.25
C THR A 343 19.72 -9.87 -10.75
N PRO A 344 19.28 -9.78 -12.00
CA PRO A 344 18.35 -10.79 -12.55
C PRO A 344 18.85 -12.23 -12.44
N GLU A 345 20.19 -12.42 -12.55
CA GLU A 345 20.89 -13.70 -12.51
C GLU A 345 21.13 -14.20 -11.07
N ALA A 346 21.30 -13.27 -10.15
CA ALA A 346 21.54 -13.55 -8.73
C ALA A 346 20.57 -12.71 -7.84
N PRO A 347 19.30 -13.12 -7.81
CA PRO A 347 18.27 -12.36 -7.10
C PRO A 347 18.49 -12.40 -5.58
N THR A 348 18.43 -11.22 -4.95
CA THR A 348 18.47 -11.03 -3.51
C THR A 348 17.33 -10.10 -3.05
N VAL A 349 17.11 -10.01 -1.74
CA VAL A 349 16.16 -9.04 -1.17
C VAL A 349 16.69 -7.62 -1.20
N LYS A 350 18.01 -7.42 -1.33
CA LYS A 350 18.68 -6.13 -1.35
C LYS A 350 18.67 -5.54 -2.76
N LYS A 351 17.83 -4.55 -3.03
CA LYS A 351 17.72 -3.86 -4.33
C LYS A 351 18.57 -2.59 -4.31
N GLU A 352 19.12 -2.17 -5.46
CA GLU A 352 19.63 -0.82 -5.56
C GLU A 352 18.50 0.19 -5.41
N LEU A 353 18.74 1.24 -4.62
CA LEU A 353 17.78 2.30 -4.32
C LEU A 353 18.20 3.58 -5.01
N HIS A 354 17.26 4.22 -5.71
CA HIS A 354 17.43 5.46 -6.44
C HIS A 354 16.28 6.45 -6.15
N PRO A 355 16.03 6.78 -4.86
CA PRO A 355 15.00 7.75 -4.52
C PRO A 355 15.42 9.17 -4.88
N ASP A 356 14.45 10.08 -4.96
CA ASP A 356 14.68 11.53 -5.15
C ASP A 356 15.14 12.25 -3.87
N PHE A 357 15.45 11.51 -2.82
CA PHE A 357 16.02 11.99 -1.56
C PHE A 357 17.30 11.22 -1.21
N ILE A 358 18.12 11.78 -0.34
CA ILE A 358 19.43 11.20 -0.03
C ILE A 358 19.30 10.08 1.01
N ILE A 359 19.86 8.91 0.68
CA ILE A 359 20.09 7.80 1.62
C ILE A 359 21.60 7.59 1.75
N GLU A 360 22.09 7.61 2.97
CA GLU A 360 23.50 7.32 3.24
C GLU A 360 23.76 5.81 3.13
N LYS A 361 24.83 5.45 2.43
CA LYS A 361 25.29 4.06 2.35
C LYS A 361 25.66 3.51 3.74
N GLY A 362 25.52 2.22 3.91
CA GLY A 362 25.80 1.54 5.19
C GLY A 362 24.57 1.48 6.09
N MET A 363 24.66 1.93 7.33
CA MET A 363 23.62 1.74 8.36
C MET A 363 22.23 2.20 7.90
N GLN A 364 22.11 3.42 7.37
CA GLN A 364 20.82 3.95 6.96
C GLN A 364 20.21 3.13 5.81
N GLU A 365 20.99 2.87 4.76
CA GLU A 365 20.52 2.08 3.61
C GLU A 365 20.14 0.65 4.03
N ASN A 366 20.95 0.02 4.90
CA ASN A 366 20.69 -1.35 5.35
C ASN A 366 19.43 -1.45 6.22
N LEU A 367 19.15 -0.47 7.09
CA LEU A 367 17.88 -0.40 7.81
C LEU A 367 16.70 -0.17 6.87
N ILE A 368 16.83 0.69 5.86
CA ILE A 368 15.79 0.87 4.82
C ILE A 368 15.53 -0.45 4.07
N HIS A 369 16.57 -1.21 3.72
CA HIS A 369 16.38 -2.54 3.11
C HIS A 369 15.61 -3.49 4.03
N CYS A 370 15.90 -3.48 5.33
CA CYS A 370 15.17 -4.28 6.31
C CYS A 370 13.69 -3.89 6.35
N ILE A 371 13.39 -2.61 6.40
CA ILE A 371 12.02 -2.10 6.46
C ILE A 371 11.26 -2.43 5.15
N LEU A 372 11.87 -2.22 4.00
CA LEU A 372 11.27 -2.57 2.70
C LEU A 372 11.02 -4.07 2.55
N HIS A 373 11.90 -4.90 3.15
CA HIS A 373 11.74 -6.34 3.19
C HIS A 373 10.57 -6.73 4.12
N ALA A 374 10.53 -6.19 5.34
CA ALA A 374 9.43 -6.40 6.27
C ALA A 374 8.08 -5.94 5.69
N ARG A 375 8.04 -4.74 5.07
CA ARG A 375 6.84 -4.24 4.36
C ARG A 375 6.39 -5.16 3.24
N ARG A 376 7.33 -5.71 2.45
CA ARG A 376 6.99 -6.66 1.38
C ARG A 376 6.34 -7.93 1.91
N LEU A 377 6.82 -8.46 3.04
CA LEU A 377 6.22 -9.62 3.71
C LEU A 377 4.85 -9.28 4.30
N LEU A 378 4.77 -8.13 4.98
CA LEU A 378 3.56 -7.68 5.66
C LEU A 378 2.42 -7.40 4.68
N THR A 379 2.69 -6.71 3.58
CA THR A 379 1.68 -6.19 2.67
C THR A 379 1.62 -6.92 1.32
N LEU A 380 2.02 -8.20 1.34
CA LEU A 380 1.97 -9.04 0.15
C LEU A 380 0.53 -9.15 -0.37
N GLU A 381 0.34 -8.95 -1.67
CA GLU A 381 -0.95 -8.96 -2.38
C GLU A 381 -1.88 -7.78 -2.05
N GLU A 382 -1.43 -6.79 -1.26
CA GLU A 382 -2.20 -5.60 -0.88
C GLU A 382 -1.89 -4.35 -1.73
N GLY A 383 -1.06 -4.46 -2.76
CA GLY A 383 -0.75 -3.38 -3.71
C GLY A 383 0.30 -2.36 -3.25
N LEU A 384 0.70 -2.35 -1.96
CA LEU A 384 1.60 -1.32 -1.42
C LEU A 384 3.05 -1.45 -1.92
N ARG A 385 3.48 -2.63 -2.34
CA ARG A 385 4.84 -2.83 -2.89
C ARG A 385 5.12 -1.96 -4.12
N TRP A 386 4.11 -1.69 -4.95
CA TRP A 386 4.26 -0.80 -6.10
C TRP A 386 4.66 0.61 -5.69
N GLN A 387 4.13 1.10 -4.58
CA GLN A 387 4.46 2.41 -4.05
C GLN A 387 5.90 2.46 -3.53
N ASP A 388 6.37 1.43 -2.84
CA ASP A 388 7.77 1.33 -2.41
C ASP A 388 8.73 1.28 -3.62
N ILE A 389 8.39 0.54 -4.68
CA ILE A 389 9.14 0.47 -5.92
C ILE A 389 9.27 1.87 -6.57
N LYS A 390 8.18 2.64 -6.58
CA LYS A 390 8.17 4.00 -7.15
C LYS A 390 9.00 4.96 -6.30
N ARG A 391 8.76 4.99 -4.99
CA ARG A 391 9.42 5.92 -4.06
C ARG A 391 10.93 5.72 -3.98
N TYR A 392 11.36 4.47 -4.01
CA TYR A 392 12.77 4.12 -3.92
C TYR A 392 13.45 3.89 -5.27
N GLY A 393 12.78 4.17 -6.38
CA GLY A 393 13.36 4.04 -7.72
C GLY A 393 13.85 2.63 -8.04
N ILE A 394 13.26 1.59 -7.43
CA ILE A 394 13.71 0.20 -7.59
C ILE A 394 13.50 -0.25 -9.02
N VAL A 395 14.56 -0.73 -9.67
CA VAL A 395 14.50 -1.30 -11.03
C VAL A 395 13.82 -2.66 -10.98
N ILE A 396 12.92 -2.92 -11.94
CA ILE A 396 12.19 -4.17 -12.06
C ILE A 396 12.54 -4.82 -13.39
N TYR A 397 12.74 -6.13 -13.36
CA TYR A 397 13.03 -6.95 -14.53
C TYR A 397 11.91 -7.95 -14.77
N ARG A 398 11.48 -8.09 -16.02
CA ARG A 398 10.59 -9.16 -16.46
C ARG A 398 11.47 -10.30 -16.96
N ARG A 399 11.64 -11.29 -16.11
CA ARG A 399 12.49 -12.45 -16.35
C ARG A 399 11.67 -13.59 -16.94
N TYR A 400 12.19 -14.24 -17.97
CA TYR A 400 11.63 -15.46 -18.52
C TYR A 400 12.52 -16.66 -18.10
N TYR A 401 11.87 -17.67 -17.55
CA TYR A 401 12.52 -18.88 -17.04
C TYR A 401 12.01 -20.12 -17.76
N GLU A 402 12.91 -21.06 -18.02
CA GLU A 402 12.61 -22.45 -18.34
C GLU A 402 13.04 -23.32 -17.15
N GLY A 403 12.07 -23.86 -16.42
CA GLY A 403 12.31 -24.44 -15.12
C GLY A 403 12.90 -23.44 -14.14
N TYR A 404 14.13 -23.67 -13.71
CA TYR A 404 14.87 -22.74 -12.82
C TYR A 404 15.95 -21.93 -13.53
N THR A 405 16.09 -22.11 -14.86
CA THR A 405 17.13 -21.42 -15.64
C THR A 405 16.56 -20.11 -16.19
N LEU A 406 17.20 -18.99 -15.89
CA LEU A 406 16.91 -17.71 -16.52
C LEU A 406 17.36 -17.76 -17.99
N VAL A 407 16.39 -17.69 -18.90
CA VAL A 407 16.65 -17.74 -20.35
C VAL A 407 16.93 -16.32 -20.89
N ASN A 408 16.07 -15.38 -20.54
CA ASN A 408 16.26 -13.97 -20.97
C ASN A 408 15.49 -13.00 -20.08
N ILE A 409 15.78 -11.73 -20.27
CA ILE A 409 15.05 -10.59 -19.69
C ILE A 409 14.21 -10.00 -20.82
N THR A 410 12.89 -10.20 -20.75
CA THR A 410 11.97 -9.79 -21.81
C THR A 410 11.57 -8.33 -21.74
N ASP A 411 11.73 -7.68 -20.58
CA ASP A 411 11.46 -6.26 -20.37
C ASP A 411 12.15 -5.77 -19.09
N LYS A 412 12.37 -4.46 -18.99
CA LYS A 412 12.96 -3.79 -17.84
C LYS A 412 12.22 -2.48 -17.59
N MET A 413 11.99 -2.16 -16.34
CA MET A 413 11.43 -0.88 -15.92
C MET A 413 12.46 -0.14 -15.08
N ASP A 414 13.16 0.80 -15.70
CA ASP A 414 14.20 1.61 -15.07
C ASP A 414 13.61 2.65 -14.11
N THR A 415 14.46 3.30 -13.34
CA THR A 415 14.09 4.29 -12.31
C THR A 415 13.15 5.38 -12.84
N ASN A 416 13.44 5.92 -14.04
CA ASN A 416 12.68 7.00 -14.65
C ASN A 416 11.69 6.52 -15.73
N ASP A 417 11.39 5.22 -15.78
CA ASP A 417 10.46 4.67 -16.76
C ASP A 417 9.06 5.30 -16.59
N PRO A 418 8.50 5.92 -17.64
CA PRO A 418 7.19 6.58 -17.54
C PRO A 418 6.04 5.61 -17.26
N ARG A 419 6.22 4.31 -17.48
CA ARG A 419 5.24 3.26 -17.16
C ARG A 419 5.05 3.05 -15.65
N ARG A 420 5.91 3.66 -14.81
CA ARG A 420 5.74 3.69 -13.34
C ARG A 420 4.48 4.43 -12.91
N ALA A 421 4.05 5.42 -13.68
CA ALA A 421 2.71 5.99 -13.58
C ALA A 421 1.78 5.20 -14.51
N ILE A 422 0.78 4.52 -13.95
CA ILE A 422 -0.21 3.79 -14.75
C ILE A 422 -0.92 4.78 -15.68
N GLN A 423 -1.18 4.37 -16.95
CA GLN A 423 -1.86 5.25 -17.89
C GLN A 423 -3.29 5.53 -17.46
N LEU A 424 -3.74 6.75 -17.69
CA LEU A 424 -5.13 7.14 -17.49
C LEU A 424 -6.07 6.22 -18.30
N PRO A 425 -7.31 6.02 -17.87
CA PRO A 425 -8.30 5.28 -18.65
C PRO A 425 -8.48 5.86 -20.05
N ALA A 426 -8.71 4.99 -21.04
CA ALA A 426 -8.85 5.42 -22.42
C ALA A 426 -9.99 6.42 -22.63
N SER A 427 -11.12 6.23 -21.93
CA SER A 427 -12.26 7.15 -21.92
C SER A 427 -11.90 8.55 -21.44
N VAL A 428 -11.06 8.66 -20.41
CA VAL A 428 -10.61 9.93 -19.84
C VAL A 428 -9.68 10.67 -20.83
N ILE A 429 -8.79 9.95 -21.51
CA ILE A 429 -7.93 10.50 -22.55
C ILE A 429 -8.76 10.97 -23.76
N THR A 430 -9.73 10.18 -24.19
CA THR A 430 -10.65 10.52 -25.28
C THR A 430 -11.50 11.74 -24.95
N ALA A 431 -11.84 11.94 -23.69
CA ALA A 431 -12.52 13.15 -23.20
C ALA A 431 -11.63 14.41 -23.17
N GLY A 432 -10.35 14.30 -23.56
CA GLY A 432 -9.44 15.43 -23.72
C GLY A 432 -8.39 15.58 -22.61
N MET A 433 -8.34 14.71 -21.61
CA MET A 433 -7.32 14.78 -20.56
C MET A 433 -5.95 14.32 -21.07
N GLN A 434 -4.91 15.11 -20.79
CA GLN A 434 -3.54 14.81 -21.19
C GLN A 434 -3.09 13.44 -20.64
N PRO A 435 -2.67 12.50 -21.51
CA PRO A 435 -2.17 11.19 -21.07
C PRO A 435 -0.83 11.30 -20.35
N ASN A 436 -0.49 10.27 -19.59
CA ASN A 436 0.87 10.11 -19.07
C ASN A 436 1.84 9.88 -20.24
N PRO A 437 3.05 10.47 -20.20
CA PRO A 437 4.09 10.22 -21.20
C PRO A 437 4.35 8.72 -21.37
N ARG A 438 4.69 8.32 -22.59
CA ARG A 438 5.17 6.96 -22.92
C ARG A 438 6.40 7.09 -23.81
N ASN A 439 7.30 6.13 -23.71
CA ASN A 439 8.35 5.96 -24.68
C ASN A 439 7.76 5.17 -25.84
N ASP A 440 7.70 5.76 -27.00
CA ASP A 440 7.26 5.11 -28.25
C ASP A 440 8.31 4.14 -28.76
#